data_7ec0c7fd17ae126515c1229828a17eb2
#
_entry.id   7ec0c7fd17ae126515c1229828a17eb2
#
_cell.length_a   1.000
_cell.length_b   1.000
_cell.length_c   1.000
_cell.angle_alpha   90.00
_cell.angle_beta   90.00
_cell.angle_gamma   90.00
#
_symmetry.space_group_name_H-M   'P 1'
#
loop_
_entity.id
_entity.type
_entity.pdbx_description
1 polymer ?
#
loop_
_entity_poly.entity_id
_entity_poly.type
_entity_poly.pdbx_seq_one_letter_code
_entity_poly.pdbx_strand_id
1 'polypeptide(L)'
;AATAQMVKDLIDLLGVEWTAEIATPVLTGILTDTGNFRFANTTPEVLRVAAELLGYGVKLAELTDRLQFRPPSYFRLMGQVLSTVAFHFGGLLVTAHLPEEAGAEEDSDDFVGLIRYVEGSVVSVFLRKREEGVKVSIRSRGGVSAQNIALKLGGGGHVPAAGATLKGLDLDQAYERVLEAVREELTRAGYL
;
A
#
# COMPACT_ATOMS: atom_id res chain seq x y z
N ALA A 1 -15.69 2.51 8.18
CA ALA A 1 -14.59 2.19 7.31
C ALA A 1 -13.74 1.04 7.85
N ALA A 2 -13.50 0.90 9.12
CA ALA A 2 -12.65 -0.12 9.69
C ALA A 2 -13.45 -1.07 10.57
N THR A 3 -12.99 -2.32 10.72
CA THR A 3 -13.49 -3.22 11.78
C THR A 3 -13.43 -2.52 13.15
N ALA A 4 -12.46 -1.64 13.36
CA ALA A 4 -12.32 -0.84 14.57
C ALA A 4 -13.54 0.06 14.87
N GLN A 5 -14.28 0.56 13.86
CA GLN A 5 -15.53 1.27 14.10
C GLN A 5 -16.61 0.33 14.66
N MET A 6 -16.74 -0.87 14.13
CA MET A 6 -17.68 -1.86 14.67
C MET A 6 -17.31 -2.27 16.09
N VAL A 7 -16.02 -2.35 16.40
CA VAL A 7 -15.54 -2.58 17.78
C VAL A 7 -15.91 -1.43 18.69
N LYS A 8 -15.77 -0.17 18.23
CA LYS A 8 -16.21 1.01 18.98
C LYS A 8 -17.71 0.93 19.29
N ASP A 9 -18.53 0.66 18.27
CA ASP A 9 -19.99 0.55 18.45
C ASP A 9 -20.35 -0.56 19.43
N LEU A 10 -19.63 -1.68 19.40
CA LEU A 10 -19.82 -2.78 20.34
C LEU A 10 -19.47 -2.39 21.80
N ILE A 11 -18.36 -1.67 21.98
CA ILE A 11 -17.94 -1.16 23.30
C ILE A 11 -19.01 -0.23 23.87
N ASP A 12 -19.57 0.67 23.04
CA ASP A 12 -20.66 1.57 23.45
C ASP A 12 -21.92 0.80 23.85
N LEU A 13 -22.32 -0.21 23.05
CA LEU A 13 -23.48 -1.05 23.35
C LEU A 13 -23.33 -1.84 24.65
N LEU A 14 -22.11 -2.25 24.99
CA LEU A 14 -21.80 -2.95 26.23
C LEU A 14 -21.74 -2.03 27.45
N GLY A 15 -21.80 -0.69 27.24
CA GLY A 15 -21.73 0.30 28.31
C GLY A 15 -20.37 0.33 29.02
N VAL A 16 -19.30 -0.07 28.34
CA VAL A 16 -17.93 -0.03 28.88
C VAL A 16 -17.47 1.41 28.96
N GLU A 17 -16.93 1.81 30.11
CA GLU A 17 -16.35 3.15 30.27
C GLU A 17 -15.09 3.31 29.43
N TRP A 18 -15.06 4.36 28.62
CA TRP A 18 -13.91 4.66 27.76
C TRP A 18 -12.73 5.21 28.55
N THR A 19 -11.57 4.62 28.31
CA THR A 19 -10.28 5.08 28.81
C THR A 19 -9.30 5.25 27.64
N ALA A 20 -8.19 5.97 27.86
CA ALA A 20 -7.13 6.08 26.86
C ALA A 20 -6.59 4.71 26.40
N GLU A 21 -6.57 3.72 27.30
CA GLU A 21 -6.07 2.36 27.04
C GLU A 21 -7.00 1.60 26.08
N ILE A 22 -8.32 1.81 26.16
CA ILE A 22 -9.31 1.21 25.27
C ILE A 22 -9.38 1.99 23.96
N ALA A 23 -9.35 3.32 24.03
CA ALA A 23 -9.46 4.18 22.85
C ALA A 23 -8.23 4.10 21.93
N THR A 24 -7.02 3.90 22.47
CA THR A 24 -5.78 3.82 21.68
C THR A 24 -5.79 2.70 20.64
N PRO A 25 -6.07 1.42 20.95
CA PRO A 25 -6.10 0.36 19.94
C PRO A 25 -7.23 0.56 18.92
N VAL A 26 -8.38 1.10 19.32
CA VAL A 26 -9.48 1.40 18.37
C VAL A 26 -9.06 2.49 17.39
N LEU A 27 -8.47 3.58 17.88
CA LEU A 27 -7.94 4.64 17.01
C LEU A 27 -6.79 4.13 16.14
N THR A 28 -5.93 3.26 16.65
CA THR A 28 -4.89 2.59 15.85
C THR A 28 -5.47 1.87 14.65
N GLY A 29 -6.52 1.07 14.85
CA GLY A 29 -7.20 0.37 13.77
C GLY A 29 -7.81 1.32 12.72
N ILE A 30 -8.38 2.43 13.16
CA ILE A 30 -8.90 3.47 12.26
C ILE A 30 -7.77 4.12 11.46
N LEU A 31 -6.68 4.50 12.10
CA LEU A 31 -5.52 5.14 11.44
C LEU A 31 -4.88 4.22 10.39
N THR A 32 -4.69 2.94 10.72
CA THR A 32 -4.08 1.98 9.80
C THR A 32 -4.96 1.70 8.59
N ASP A 33 -6.26 1.49 8.80
CA ASP A 33 -7.22 1.18 7.73
C ASP A 33 -7.47 2.38 6.79
N THR A 34 -7.39 3.59 7.31
CA THR A 34 -7.55 4.83 6.55
C THR A 34 -6.23 5.42 6.01
N GLY A 35 -5.11 4.75 6.28
CA GLY A 35 -3.79 5.25 5.93
C GLY A 35 -3.49 6.65 6.52
N ASN A 36 -3.76 6.85 7.80
CA ASN A 36 -3.73 8.17 8.44
C ASN A 36 -4.68 9.17 7.77
N PHE A 37 -5.92 8.76 7.54
CA PHE A 37 -6.97 9.58 6.92
C PHE A 37 -6.72 10.00 5.46
N ARG A 38 -5.80 9.34 4.76
CA ARG A 38 -5.47 9.66 3.34
C ARG A 38 -6.26 8.86 2.32
N PHE A 39 -6.91 7.77 2.74
CA PHE A 39 -7.62 6.89 1.81
C PHE A 39 -9.08 7.31 1.62
N ALA A 40 -9.67 6.85 0.51
CA ALA A 40 -11.04 7.19 0.13
C ALA A 40 -12.12 6.70 1.10
N ASN A 41 -11.79 5.74 1.97
CA ASN A 41 -12.66 5.26 3.04
C ASN A 41 -12.69 6.20 4.27
N THR A 42 -11.98 7.30 4.25
CA THR A 42 -12.03 8.36 5.27
C THR A 42 -13.30 9.19 5.07
N THR A 43 -14.33 8.91 5.84
CA THR A 43 -15.59 9.62 5.82
C THR A 43 -15.69 10.66 6.94
N PRO A 44 -16.60 11.64 6.86
CA PRO A 44 -16.86 12.56 7.98
C PRO A 44 -17.16 11.85 9.30
N GLU A 45 -17.81 10.69 9.25
CA GLU A 45 -18.09 9.88 10.43
C GLU A 45 -16.83 9.29 11.05
N VAL A 46 -15.93 8.73 10.23
CA VAL A 46 -14.62 8.25 10.70
C VAL A 46 -13.87 9.35 11.45
N LEU A 47 -13.89 10.57 10.93
CA LEU A 47 -13.21 11.71 11.59
C LEU A 47 -13.89 12.10 12.91
N ARG A 48 -15.25 12.03 13.00
CA ARG A 48 -15.95 12.29 14.27
C ARG A 48 -15.61 11.23 15.31
N VAL A 49 -15.60 9.95 14.92
CA VAL A 49 -15.20 8.86 15.81
C VAL A 49 -13.76 9.03 16.28
N ALA A 50 -12.84 9.41 15.38
CA ALA A 50 -11.46 9.68 15.77
C ALA A 50 -11.35 10.85 16.76
N ALA A 51 -12.09 11.94 16.54
CA ALA A 51 -12.14 13.08 17.45
C ALA A 51 -12.68 12.69 18.84
N GLU A 52 -13.73 11.86 18.89
CA GLU A 52 -14.28 11.33 20.14
C GLU A 52 -13.22 10.48 20.88
N LEU A 53 -12.55 9.56 20.19
CA LEU A 53 -11.52 8.72 20.79
C LEU A 53 -10.33 9.53 21.34
N LEU A 54 -9.95 10.62 20.67
CA LEU A 54 -8.94 11.55 21.18
C LEU A 54 -9.38 12.23 22.49
N GLY A 55 -10.68 12.48 22.64
CA GLY A 55 -11.27 13.04 23.86
C GLY A 55 -11.02 12.20 25.11
N TYR A 56 -10.79 10.91 24.97
CA TYR A 56 -10.43 10.00 26.08
C TYR A 56 -8.93 10.03 26.45
N GLY A 57 -8.16 10.98 25.92
CA GLY A 57 -6.77 11.23 26.30
C GLY A 57 -5.73 10.48 25.47
N VAL A 58 -6.10 9.94 24.28
CA VAL A 58 -5.14 9.32 23.37
C VAL A 58 -4.14 10.37 22.86
N LYS A 59 -2.86 10.06 22.95
CA LYS A 59 -1.78 10.93 22.49
C LYS A 59 -1.49 10.65 21.01
N LEU A 60 -2.20 11.34 20.12
CA LEU A 60 -2.15 11.09 18.68
C LEU A 60 -0.73 11.17 18.09
N ALA A 61 0.07 12.16 18.49
CA ALA A 61 1.43 12.32 17.99
C ALA A 61 2.30 11.09 18.32
N GLU A 62 2.30 10.66 19.59
CA GLU A 62 3.05 9.47 19.99
C GLU A 62 2.58 8.20 19.28
N LEU A 63 1.26 8.07 19.07
CA LEU A 63 0.67 6.94 18.37
C LEU A 63 1.09 6.90 16.89
N THR A 64 0.99 8.04 16.22
CA THR A 64 1.36 8.13 14.79
C THR A 64 2.86 7.93 14.58
N ASP A 65 3.70 8.45 15.46
CA ASP A 65 5.14 8.22 15.42
C ASP A 65 5.47 6.72 15.53
N ARG A 66 4.86 6.02 16.51
CA ARG A 66 5.05 4.57 16.66
C ARG A 66 4.63 3.78 15.44
N LEU A 67 3.56 4.17 14.76
CA LEU A 67 3.09 3.54 13.52
C LEU A 67 4.04 3.77 12.33
N GLN A 68 4.81 4.86 12.37
CA GLN A 68 5.71 5.27 11.30
C GLN A 68 7.18 4.92 11.54
N PHE A 69 7.57 4.58 12.77
CA PHE A 69 8.95 4.22 13.06
C PHE A 69 9.40 3.01 12.25
N ARG A 70 10.56 3.15 11.65
CA ARG A 70 11.25 2.09 10.90
C ARG A 70 12.71 2.06 11.34
N PRO A 71 13.36 0.89 11.30
CA PRO A 71 14.78 0.77 11.62
C PRO A 71 15.65 1.53 10.59
N PRO A 72 16.89 1.90 10.96
CA PRO A 72 17.81 2.58 10.02
C PRO A 72 18.08 1.79 8.74
N SER A 73 18.07 0.46 8.79
CA SER A 73 18.17 -0.44 7.64
C SER A 73 17.09 -0.19 6.60
N TYR A 74 15.85 0.03 7.02
CA TYR A 74 14.72 0.36 6.15
C TYR A 74 14.99 1.61 5.29
N PHE A 75 15.56 2.66 5.88
CA PHE A 75 15.86 3.90 5.15
C PHE A 75 17.00 3.72 4.14
N ARG A 76 18.01 2.89 4.47
CA ARG A 76 19.07 2.54 3.51
C ARG A 76 18.50 1.73 2.34
N LEU A 77 17.65 0.74 2.64
CA LEU A 77 16.96 -0.06 1.64
C LEU A 77 16.06 0.80 0.75
N MET A 78 15.29 1.71 1.35
CA MET A 78 14.48 2.67 0.61
C MET A 78 15.31 3.50 -0.36
N GLY A 79 16.48 3.99 0.07
CA GLY A 79 17.40 4.72 -0.81
C GLY A 79 17.86 3.89 -2.01
N GLN A 80 18.19 2.61 -1.80
CA GLN A 80 18.55 1.67 -2.87
C GLN A 80 17.37 1.42 -3.82
N VAL A 81 16.17 1.18 -3.29
CA VAL A 81 14.97 0.98 -4.12
C VAL A 81 14.63 2.22 -4.93
N LEU A 82 14.71 3.41 -4.33
CA LEU A 82 14.42 4.66 -5.05
C LEU A 82 15.40 4.94 -6.18
N SER A 83 16.65 4.45 -6.09
CA SER A 83 17.62 4.55 -7.19
C SER A 83 17.26 3.68 -8.40
N THR A 84 16.37 2.70 -8.25
CA THR A 84 15.91 1.82 -9.35
C THR A 84 14.63 2.33 -10.01
N VAL A 85 14.09 3.47 -9.58
CA VAL A 85 12.84 4.01 -10.14
C VAL A 85 12.99 4.28 -11.63
N ALA A 86 12.07 3.73 -12.41
CA ALA A 86 11.98 3.93 -13.85
C ALA A 86 10.56 4.34 -14.28
N PHE A 87 10.49 5.10 -15.36
CA PHE A 87 9.26 5.64 -15.90
C PHE A 87 8.98 5.07 -17.28
N HIS A 88 7.74 4.64 -17.50
CA HIS A 88 7.31 4.03 -18.76
C HIS A 88 6.01 4.68 -19.26
N PHE A 89 5.72 4.54 -20.54
CA PHE A 89 4.49 5.04 -21.19
C PHE A 89 4.24 6.54 -20.90
N GLY A 90 5.29 7.35 -21.08
CA GLY A 90 5.18 8.79 -20.83
C GLY A 90 4.99 9.18 -19.35
N GLY A 91 5.38 8.31 -18.42
CA GLY A 91 5.23 8.53 -16.98
C GLY A 91 3.95 7.94 -16.38
N LEU A 92 3.08 7.32 -17.18
CA LEU A 92 1.85 6.68 -16.71
C LEU A 92 2.12 5.48 -15.80
N LEU A 93 3.21 4.75 -16.04
CA LEU A 93 3.70 3.67 -15.19
C LEU A 93 5.01 4.06 -14.53
N VAL A 94 5.07 3.87 -13.22
CA VAL A 94 6.30 3.94 -12.41
C VAL A 94 6.63 2.55 -11.90
N THR A 95 7.86 2.12 -12.11
CA THR A 95 8.38 0.86 -11.59
C THR A 95 9.54 1.10 -10.63
N ALA A 96 9.74 0.20 -9.69
CA ALA A 96 10.96 0.06 -8.93
C ALA A 96 11.18 -1.42 -8.59
N HIS A 97 12.39 -1.79 -8.25
CA HIS A 97 12.68 -3.15 -7.79
C HIS A 97 13.61 -3.15 -6.58
N LEU A 98 13.62 -4.27 -5.88
CA LEU A 98 14.59 -4.51 -4.83
C LEU A 98 15.90 -4.96 -5.48
N PRO A 99 17.04 -4.24 -5.26
CA PRO A 99 18.34 -4.70 -5.71
C PRO A 99 18.70 -6.08 -5.14
N GLU A 100 19.38 -6.91 -5.92
CA GLU A 100 19.73 -8.29 -5.50
C GLU A 100 20.62 -8.32 -4.24
N GLU A 101 21.44 -7.29 -4.04
CA GLU A 101 22.35 -7.14 -2.91
C GLU A 101 21.62 -6.74 -1.60
N ALA A 102 20.39 -6.29 -1.71
CA ALA A 102 19.57 -5.93 -0.57
C ALA A 102 18.94 -7.20 0.02
N GLY A 103 19.40 -7.65 1.17
CA GLY A 103 18.95 -8.87 1.84
C GLY A 103 17.43 -9.02 1.91
N ALA A 104 16.97 -10.28 1.92
CA ALA A 104 15.57 -10.67 1.73
C ALA A 104 14.62 -10.35 2.91
N GLU A 105 15.08 -9.78 4.00
CA GLU A 105 14.42 -9.85 5.30
C GLU A 105 13.51 -8.68 5.70
N GLU A 106 13.46 -7.57 4.96
CA GLU A 106 12.65 -6.44 5.41
C GLU A 106 11.33 -6.29 4.66
N ASP A 107 10.35 -5.77 5.39
CA ASP A 107 8.98 -5.52 4.95
C ASP A 107 8.98 -4.42 3.86
N SER A 108 9.26 -4.85 2.63
CA SER A 108 9.39 -3.97 1.45
C SER A 108 8.05 -3.75 0.72
N ASP A 109 6.95 -4.28 1.24
CA ASP A 109 5.64 -4.12 0.60
C ASP A 109 5.15 -2.65 0.63
N ASP A 110 5.72 -1.82 1.50
CA ASP A 110 5.42 -0.38 1.60
C ASP A 110 5.99 0.45 0.44
N PHE A 111 7.03 -0.02 -0.26
CA PHE A 111 7.70 0.79 -1.29
C PHE A 111 6.82 1.06 -2.51
N VAL A 112 5.96 0.12 -2.90
CA VAL A 112 4.98 0.37 -3.96
C VAL A 112 4.00 1.50 -3.56
N GLY A 113 3.69 1.60 -2.27
CA GLY A 113 2.89 2.67 -1.70
C GLY A 113 3.57 4.04 -1.77
N LEU A 114 4.90 4.08 -1.75
CA LEU A 114 5.67 5.31 -1.86
C LEU A 114 5.75 5.81 -3.32
N ILE A 115 6.16 4.95 -4.24
CA ILE A 115 6.32 5.32 -5.66
C ILE A 115 4.99 5.62 -6.37
N ARG A 116 3.85 5.21 -5.80
CA ARG A 116 2.53 5.56 -6.33
C ARG A 116 2.23 7.07 -6.30
N TYR A 117 2.99 7.85 -5.54
CA TYR A 117 2.80 9.30 -5.43
C TYR A 117 3.55 10.11 -6.48
N VAL A 118 4.19 9.46 -7.44
CA VAL A 118 4.76 10.17 -8.59
C VAL A 118 3.64 10.86 -9.36
N GLU A 119 3.78 12.16 -9.58
CA GLU A 119 2.81 12.98 -10.30
C GLU A 119 2.64 12.49 -11.75
N GLY A 120 1.39 12.44 -12.22
CA GLY A 120 1.06 11.97 -13.58
C GLY A 120 0.98 10.44 -13.70
N SER A 121 1.52 9.66 -12.77
CA SER A 121 1.42 8.21 -12.84
C SER A 121 0.01 7.71 -12.49
N VAL A 122 -0.45 6.65 -13.16
CA VAL A 122 -1.72 5.97 -12.86
C VAL A 122 -1.50 4.52 -12.43
N VAL A 123 -0.31 3.95 -12.68
CA VAL A 123 0.11 2.63 -12.22
C VAL A 123 1.48 2.73 -11.56
N SER A 124 1.66 2.05 -10.43
CA SER A 124 2.96 1.81 -9.83
C SER A 124 3.16 0.32 -9.57
N VAL A 125 4.35 -0.16 -9.88
CA VAL A 125 4.74 -1.57 -9.74
C VAL A 125 6.07 -1.66 -9.01
N PHE A 126 6.09 -2.56 -8.02
CA PHE A 126 7.31 -2.91 -7.31
C PHE A 126 7.60 -4.39 -7.51
N LEU A 127 8.82 -4.71 -7.96
CA LEU A 127 9.28 -6.07 -8.23
C LEU A 127 10.29 -6.49 -7.15
N ARG A 128 10.16 -7.73 -6.69
CA ARG A 128 11.06 -8.31 -5.69
C ARG A 128 11.38 -9.76 -6.05
N LYS A 129 12.65 -10.05 -6.26
CA LYS A 129 13.13 -11.43 -6.45
C LYS A 129 12.91 -12.24 -5.18
N ARG A 130 12.46 -13.45 -5.33
CA ARG A 130 12.23 -14.48 -4.32
C ARG A 130 12.80 -15.80 -4.81
N GLU A 131 12.93 -16.80 -3.94
CA GLU A 131 13.43 -18.13 -4.31
C GLU A 131 12.60 -18.79 -5.42
N GLU A 132 11.28 -18.63 -5.40
CA GLU A 132 10.35 -19.22 -6.37
C GLU A 132 10.10 -18.37 -7.62
N GLY A 133 10.68 -17.17 -7.74
CA GLY A 133 10.47 -16.24 -8.86
C GLY A 133 10.43 -14.79 -8.43
N VAL A 134 9.63 -13.97 -9.11
CA VAL A 134 9.52 -12.52 -8.82
C VAL A 134 8.14 -12.19 -8.29
N LYS A 135 8.07 -11.65 -7.05
CA LYS A 135 6.85 -11.07 -6.49
C LYS A 135 6.65 -9.68 -7.11
N VAL A 136 5.44 -9.44 -7.61
CA VAL A 136 5.00 -8.18 -8.23
C VAL A 136 3.90 -7.58 -7.39
N SER A 137 4.12 -6.37 -6.86
CA SER A 137 3.11 -5.59 -6.13
C SER A 137 2.66 -4.42 -7.00
N ILE A 138 1.34 -4.25 -7.16
CA ILE A 138 0.74 -3.30 -8.10
C ILE A 138 -0.20 -2.37 -7.34
N ARG A 139 -0.13 -1.08 -7.64
CA ARG A 139 -1.14 -0.08 -7.23
C ARG A 139 -1.61 0.68 -8.45
N SER A 140 -2.88 1.06 -8.47
CA SER A 140 -3.46 1.83 -9.57
C SER A 140 -4.46 2.90 -9.10
N ARG A 141 -4.77 3.82 -10.00
CA ARG A 141 -5.75 4.89 -9.85
C ARG A 141 -6.29 5.31 -11.23
N GLY A 142 -7.20 6.28 -11.27
CA GLY A 142 -7.65 6.89 -12.53
C GLY A 142 -8.40 5.92 -13.47
N GLY A 143 -9.18 4.96 -12.93
CA GLY A 143 -9.92 3.99 -13.75
C GLY A 143 -9.10 2.79 -14.25
N VAL A 144 -7.79 2.76 -13.98
CA VAL A 144 -6.92 1.60 -14.27
C VAL A 144 -7.07 0.56 -13.16
N SER A 145 -7.13 -0.71 -13.49
CA SER A 145 -7.33 -1.81 -12.55
C SER A 145 -6.04 -2.60 -12.30
N ALA A 146 -5.47 -2.45 -11.10
CA ALA A 146 -4.37 -3.31 -10.65
C ALA A 146 -4.77 -4.80 -10.64
N GLN A 147 -6.05 -5.09 -10.33
CA GLN A 147 -6.58 -6.45 -10.35
C GLN A 147 -6.48 -7.08 -11.75
N ASN A 148 -6.88 -6.36 -12.79
CA ASN A 148 -6.80 -6.86 -14.16
C ASN A 148 -5.36 -7.15 -14.58
N ILE A 149 -4.43 -6.26 -14.21
CA ILE A 149 -2.99 -6.47 -14.47
C ILE A 149 -2.51 -7.73 -13.74
N ALA A 150 -2.84 -7.87 -12.46
CA ALA A 150 -2.43 -9.02 -11.66
C ALA A 150 -3.00 -10.34 -12.18
N LEU A 151 -4.28 -10.37 -12.61
CA LEU A 151 -4.91 -11.57 -13.18
C LEU A 151 -4.19 -12.06 -14.44
N LYS A 152 -3.73 -11.14 -15.31
CA LYS A 152 -2.92 -11.49 -16.50
C LYS A 152 -1.56 -12.07 -16.13
N LEU A 153 -1.04 -11.71 -14.97
CA LEU A 153 0.22 -12.22 -14.42
C LEU A 153 0.03 -13.49 -13.57
N GLY A 154 -1.20 -14.06 -13.54
CA GLY A 154 -1.51 -15.24 -12.74
C GLY A 154 -1.68 -14.97 -11.24
N GLY A 155 -1.92 -13.72 -10.86
CA GLY A 155 -2.15 -13.29 -9.49
C GLY A 155 -3.59 -12.82 -9.24
N GLY A 156 -3.77 -11.86 -8.33
CA GLY A 156 -5.10 -11.33 -7.98
C GLY A 156 -5.02 -10.18 -7.00
N GLY A 157 -6.18 -9.76 -6.50
CA GLY A 157 -6.32 -8.67 -5.55
C GLY A 157 -7.54 -7.80 -5.84
N HIS A 158 -7.45 -6.53 -5.49
CA HIS A 158 -8.52 -5.55 -5.68
C HIS A 158 -8.15 -4.54 -6.77
N VAL A 159 -9.17 -3.82 -7.27
CA VAL A 159 -8.99 -2.80 -8.32
C VAL A 159 -7.84 -1.83 -8.02
N PRO A 160 -7.71 -1.23 -6.82
CA PRO A 160 -6.63 -0.28 -6.55
C PRO A 160 -5.32 -0.93 -6.11
N ALA A 161 -5.31 -2.21 -5.73
CA ALA A 161 -4.17 -2.88 -5.12
C ALA A 161 -4.20 -4.40 -5.35
N ALA A 162 -3.24 -4.90 -6.09
CA ALA A 162 -3.16 -6.33 -6.45
C ALA A 162 -1.69 -6.76 -6.53
N GLY A 163 -1.46 -8.05 -6.73
CA GLY A 163 -0.12 -8.60 -6.89
C GLY A 163 -0.12 -9.97 -7.53
N ALA A 164 1.06 -10.40 -7.96
CA ALA A 164 1.31 -11.70 -8.56
C ALA A 164 2.68 -12.23 -8.14
N THR A 165 2.91 -13.53 -8.31
CA THR A 165 4.23 -14.15 -8.22
C THR A 165 4.54 -14.83 -9.56
N LEU A 166 5.52 -14.30 -10.26
CA LEU A 166 5.98 -14.83 -11.54
C LEU A 166 7.01 -15.92 -11.30
N LYS A 167 6.55 -17.16 -11.22
CA LYS A 167 7.39 -18.33 -10.88
C LYS A 167 8.39 -18.64 -11.97
N GLY A 168 9.62 -18.94 -11.58
CA GLY A 168 10.69 -19.38 -12.48
C GLY A 168 11.22 -18.30 -13.43
N LEU A 169 10.77 -17.04 -13.30
CA LEU A 169 11.28 -15.93 -14.08
C LEU A 169 12.38 -15.18 -13.31
N ASP A 170 13.33 -14.66 -14.04
CA ASP A 170 14.27 -13.65 -13.55
C ASP A 170 13.63 -12.25 -13.57
N LEU A 171 14.38 -11.24 -13.10
CA LEU A 171 13.86 -9.89 -12.98
C LEU A 171 13.55 -9.25 -14.33
N ASP A 172 14.40 -9.45 -15.34
CA ASP A 172 14.23 -8.86 -16.68
C ASP A 172 13.01 -9.46 -17.38
N GLN A 173 12.86 -10.78 -17.36
CA GLN A 173 11.68 -11.47 -17.87
C GLN A 173 10.40 -11.04 -17.17
N ALA A 174 10.47 -10.83 -15.84
CA ALA A 174 9.34 -10.33 -15.07
C ALA A 174 8.97 -8.89 -15.46
N TYR A 175 9.96 -8.04 -15.73
CA TYR A 175 9.73 -6.68 -16.22
C TYR A 175 8.99 -6.68 -17.55
N GLU A 176 9.44 -7.47 -18.52
CA GLU A 176 8.78 -7.57 -19.85
C GLU A 176 7.32 -7.97 -19.71
N ARG A 177 7.03 -9.01 -18.91
CA ARG A 177 5.66 -9.47 -18.67
C ARG A 177 4.79 -8.39 -17.99
N VAL A 178 5.35 -7.66 -17.04
CA VAL A 178 4.66 -6.57 -16.37
C VAL A 178 4.36 -5.42 -17.33
N LEU A 179 5.33 -5.00 -18.15
CA LEU A 179 5.15 -3.94 -19.12
C LEU A 179 4.05 -4.28 -20.14
N GLU A 180 4.00 -5.52 -20.63
CA GLU A 180 2.96 -6.01 -21.54
C GLU A 180 1.58 -5.94 -20.88
N ALA A 181 1.42 -6.52 -19.68
CA ALA A 181 0.15 -6.54 -18.96
C ALA A 181 -0.36 -5.12 -18.60
N VAL A 182 0.55 -4.22 -18.25
CA VAL A 182 0.21 -2.82 -17.96
C VAL A 182 -0.18 -2.07 -19.22
N ARG A 183 0.55 -2.26 -20.35
CA ARG A 183 0.22 -1.63 -21.63
C ARG A 183 -1.21 -1.96 -22.05
N GLU A 184 -1.59 -3.23 -22.01
CA GLU A 184 -2.94 -3.66 -22.37
C GLU A 184 -4.01 -3.03 -21.48
N GLU A 185 -3.75 -2.94 -20.17
CA GLU A 185 -4.71 -2.33 -19.24
C GLU A 185 -4.79 -0.80 -19.43
N LEU A 186 -3.68 -0.12 -19.72
CA LEU A 186 -3.67 1.30 -20.06
C LEU A 186 -4.45 1.57 -21.36
N THR A 187 -4.30 0.72 -22.38
CA THR A 187 -5.07 0.80 -23.63
C THR A 187 -6.56 0.59 -23.36
N ARG A 188 -6.93 -0.44 -22.56
CA ARG A 188 -8.33 -0.67 -22.15
C ARG A 188 -8.93 0.52 -21.41
N ALA A 189 -8.13 1.19 -20.58
CA ALA A 189 -8.55 2.36 -19.79
C ALA A 189 -8.51 3.68 -20.56
N GLY A 190 -8.08 3.70 -21.84
CA GLY A 190 -8.05 4.86 -22.72
C GLY A 190 -6.89 5.84 -22.47
N TYR A 191 -5.78 5.35 -21.90
CA TYR A 191 -4.55 6.12 -21.71
C TYR A 191 -3.55 5.96 -22.86
N LEU A 192 -3.63 4.87 -23.61
CA LEU A 192 -2.82 4.55 -24.79
C LEU A 192 -3.69 4.22 -25.97
#